data_bd5cccb15d64cc7a97f62d65c8cc03d9
#
_entry.id   bd5cccb15d64cc7a97f62d65c8cc03d9
#
_cell.length_a   1.000
_cell.length_b   1.000
_cell.length_c   1.000
_cell.angle_alpha   90.00
_cell.angle_beta   90.00
_cell.angle_gamma   90.00
#
_symmetry.space_group_name_H-M   'P 1'
#
loop_
_entity.id
_entity.type
_entity.pdbx_description
1 polymer ?
#
loop_
_entity_poly.entity_id
_entity_poly.type
_entity_poly.pdbx_seq_one_letter_code
_entity_poly.pdbx_strand_id
1 'polypeptide(L)'
;MVGDPNVELKMLHFFCNTGIRDTAYYWNELRKAMGVYIELKRICPSLSALNIGGGLPTKNSLAFEYDYAYMIEAILEQIKVSCEEFGIEPPDIYTEFGSFTVAEAGATIFKVIHQKRQNDREKWNLIDSSFMTTLPDSWAINKRFLM
;
A
#
# COMPACT_ATOMS: atom_id res chain seq x y z
N MET A 1 5.46 6.99 -27.95
CA MET A 1 5.95 7.77 -26.80
C MET A 1 7.47 7.87 -26.77
N VAL A 2 8.19 6.77 -26.91
CA VAL A 2 9.65 6.85 -27.02
C VAL A 2 9.98 7.55 -28.35
N GLY A 3 10.66 8.70 -28.27
CA GLY A 3 11.01 9.51 -29.45
C GLY A 3 10.08 10.69 -29.77
N ASP A 4 9.00 10.89 -29.03
CA ASP A 4 8.20 12.11 -29.14
C ASP A 4 8.91 13.25 -28.40
N PRO A 5 9.31 14.34 -29.09
CA PRO A 5 10.06 15.44 -28.47
C PRO A 5 9.25 16.22 -27.40
N ASN A 6 7.93 16.04 -27.36
CA ASN A 6 7.04 16.71 -26.40
C ASN A 6 6.75 15.86 -25.16
N VAL A 7 7.27 14.63 -25.09
CA VAL A 7 6.99 13.69 -23.99
C VAL A 7 8.29 13.14 -23.44
N GLU A 8 8.46 13.27 -22.13
CA GLU A 8 9.61 12.72 -21.40
C GLU A 8 9.13 11.77 -20.32
N LEU A 9 9.57 10.51 -20.36
CA LEU A 9 9.27 9.52 -19.34
C LEU A 9 10.19 9.73 -18.14
N LYS A 10 9.64 10.09 -16.98
CA LYS A 10 10.38 10.35 -15.74
C LYS A 10 10.20 9.29 -14.68
N MET A 11 9.02 8.68 -14.59
CA MET A 11 8.66 7.78 -13.51
C MET A 11 7.93 6.56 -14.04
N LEU A 12 8.28 5.39 -13.50
CA LEU A 12 7.48 4.17 -13.61
C LEU A 12 6.65 4.02 -12.32
N HIS A 13 5.37 3.72 -12.46
CA HIS A 13 4.50 3.39 -11.33
C HIS A 13 4.22 1.89 -11.28
N PHE A 14 4.29 1.35 -10.07
CA PHE A 14 3.97 -0.03 -9.75
C PHE A 14 3.04 -0.07 -8.53
N PHE A 15 2.04 -0.92 -8.56
CA PHE A 15 1.12 -1.12 -7.44
C PHE A 15 0.77 -2.60 -7.28
N CYS A 16 0.85 -3.07 -6.03
CA CYS A 16 0.44 -4.42 -5.67
C CYS A 16 -0.89 -4.37 -4.88
N ASN A 17 -1.96 -4.92 -5.44
CA ASN A 17 -3.30 -4.87 -4.87
C ASN A 17 -3.45 -5.63 -3.53
N THR A 18 -2.53 -6.53 -3.20
CA THR A 18 -2.49 -7.23 -1.90
C THR A 18 -1.84 -6.41 -0.79
N GLY A 19 -1.32 -5.23 -1.14
CA GLY A 19 -0.53 -4.37 -0.26
C GLY A 19 0.92 -4.85 -0.09
N ILE A 20 1.68 -4.04 0.63
CA ILE A 20 3.10 -4.27 0.91
C ILE A 20 3.22 -5.22 2.10
N ARG A 21 3.51 -6.46 1.83
CA ARG A 21 3.64 -7.53 2.83
C ARG A 21 4.82 -8.42 2.50
N ASP A 22 5.44 -8.99 3.51
CA ASP A 22 6.49 -10.00 3.34
C ASP A 22 5.90 -11.32 2.84
N THR A 23 5.59 -11.36 1.57
CA THR A 23 5.03 -12.53 0.86
C THR A 23 5.77 -12.79 -0.43
N ALA A 24 5.89 -14.06 -0.82
CA ALA A 24 6.47 -14.43 -2.10
C ALA A 24 5.80 -13.70 -3.29
N TYR A 25 4.50 -13.43 -3.17
CA TYR A 25 3.77 -12.69 -4.20
C TYR A 25 4.28 -11.25 -4.34
N TYR A 26 4.40 -10.50 -3.22
CA TYR A 26 4.88 -9.12 -3.27
C TYR A 26 6.31 -9.03 -3.83
N TRP A 27 7.21 -9.86 -3.35
CA TRP A 27 8.59 -9.88 -3.82
C TRP A 27 8.72 -10.24 -5.30
N ASN A 28 7.88 -11.15 -5.79
CA ASN A 28 7.85 -11.49 -7.20
C ASN A 28 7.33 -10.34 -8.06
N GLU A 29 6.29 -9.63 -7.64
CA GLU A 29 5.76 -8.46 -8.36
C GLU A 29 6.75 -7.29 -8.35
N LEU A 30 7.44 -7.03 -7.23
CA LEU A 30 8.52 -6.04 -7.18
C LEU A 30 9.65 -6.39 -8.15
N ARG A 31 10.06 -7.65 -8.20
CA ARG A 31 11.11 -8.10 -9.13
C ARG A 31 10.70 -7.91 -10.59
N LYS A 32 9.45 -8.20 -10.94
CA LYS A 32 8.91 -7.93 -12.28
C LYS A 32 8.92 -6.45 -12.60
N ALA A 33 8.48 -5.60 -11.67
CA ALA A 33 8.51 -4.15 -11.84
C ALA A 33 9.93 -3.63 -12.05
N MET A 34 10.91 -4.16 -11.31
CA MET A 34 12.33 -3.83 -11.52
C MET A 34 12.83 -4.26 -12.89
N GLY A 35 12.45 -5.44 -13.37
CA GLY A 35 12.78 -5.87 -14.73
C GLY A 35 12.28 -4.88 -15.78
N VAL A 36 11.03 -4.45 -15.67
CA VAL A 36 10.44 -3.45 -16.57
C VAL A 36 11.15 -2.09 -16.43
N TYR A 37 11.46 -1.65 -15.20
CA TYR A 37 12.19 -0.40 -14.97
C TYR A 37 13.56 -0.41 -15.65
N ILE A 38 14.32 -1.49 -15.50
CA ILE A 38 15.65 -1.67 -16.07
C ILE A 38 15.61 -1.62 -17.60
N GLU A 39 14.67 -2.31 -18.21
CA GLU A 39 14.49 -2.29 -19.68
C GLU A 39 14.10 -0.89 -20.18
N LEU A 40 13.16 -0.24 -19.50
CA LEU A 40 12.75 1.13 -19.87
C LEU A 40 13.87 2.14 -19.67
N LYS A 41 14.66 2.04 -18.61
CA LYS A 41 15.80 2.93 -18.36
C LYS A 41 16.83 2.89 -19.47
N ARG A 42 17.05 1.73 -20.08
CA ARG A 42 17.99 1.57 -21.21
C ARG A 42 17.56 2.30 -22.47
N ILE A 43 16.25 2.38 -22.71
CA ILE A 43 15.69 3.05 -23.91
C ILE A 43 15.20 4.47 -23.62
N CYS A 44 14.98 4.81 -22.34
CA CYS A 44 14.55 6.12 -21.87
C CYS A 44 15.49 6.60 -20.75
N PRO A 45 16.66 7.19 -21.08
CA PRO A 45 17.62 7.64 -20.06
C PRO A 45 17.07 8.67 -19.07
N SER A 46 16.01 9.39 -19.46
CA SER A 46 15.28 10.36 -18.62
C SER A 46 14.49 9.73 -17.49
N LEU A 47 14.21 8.42 -17.54
CA LEU A 47 13.52 7.69 -16.46
C LEU A 47 14.43 7.65 -15.22
N SER A 48 14.03 8.32 -14.15
CA SER A 48 14.83 8.48 -12.92
C SER A 48 14.10 8.10 -11.65
N ALA A 49 12.81 7.81 -11.73
CA ALA A 49 11.97 7.56 -10.56
C ALA A 49 11.16 6.25 -10.67
N LEU A 50 10.96 5.61 -9.53
CA LEU A 50 10.08 4.47 -9.37
C LEU A 50 9.08 4.78 -8.26
N ASN A 51 7.79 4.80 -8.58
CA ASN A 51 6.73 4.87 -7.60
C ASN A 51 6.28 3.44 -7.28
N ILE A 52 6.49 3.01 -6.04
CA ILE A 52 6.14 1.67 -5.56
C ILE A 52 4.69 1.57 -5.06
N GLY A 53 3.89 2.60 -5.30
CA GLY A 53 2.48 2.65 -4.93
C GLY A 53 2.24 2.75 -3.44
N GLY A 54 1.05 2.33 -3.05
CA GLY A 54 0.60 2.31 -1.66
C GLY A 54 0.42 0.91 -1.11
N GLY A 55 -0.33 0.82 0.01
CA GLY A 55 -0.71 -0.46 0.59
C GLY A 55 0.16 -0.90 1.76
N LEU A 56 0.95 0.01 2.34
CA LEU A 56 1.61 -0.25 3.62
C LEU A 56 0.53 -0.53 4.69
N PRO A 57 0.62 -1.65 5.44
CA PRO A 57 -0.40 -2.03 6.40
C PRO A 57 -0.60 -0.99 7.50
N THR A 58 -1.84 -0.83 7.91
CA THR A 58 -2.22 0.04 9.03
C THR A 58 -2.78 -0.78 10.17
N LYS A 59 -2.66 -0.28 11.39
CA LYS A 59 -3.18 -0.94 12.59
C LYS A 59 -4.69 -1.10 12.50
N ASN A 60 -5.14 -2.34 12.49
CA ASN A 60 -6.56 -2.70 12.39
C ASN A 60 -7.03 -3.63 13.53
N SER A 61 -6.17 -3.90 14.49
CA SER A 61 -6.46 -4.69 15.70
C SER A 61 -5.44 -4.38 16.78
N LEU A 62 -5.76 -4.74 18.03
CA LEU A 62 -4.82 -4.59 19.16
C LEU A 62 -3.61 -5.53 19.06
N ALA A 63 -3.77 -6.65 18.36
CA ALA A 63 -2.73 -7.64 18.13
C ALA A 63 -2.01 -7.43 16.78
N PHE A 64 -2.14 -6.23 16.19
CA PHE A 64 -1.48 -5.93 14.93
C PHE A 64 0.01 -5.72 15.18
N GLU A 65 0.82 -6.50 14.46
CA GLU A 65 2.28 -6.39 14.42
C GLU A 65 2.74 -6.33 12.97
N TYR A 66 3.61 -5.41 12.67
CA TYR A 66 4.26 -5.28 11.36
C TYR A 66 5.58 -4.54 11.51
N ASP A 67 6.66 -5.14 11.08
CA ASP A 67 7.98 -4.53 11.11
C ASP A 67 8.19 -3.63 9.88
N TYR A 68 7.85 -2.36 10.05
CA TYR A 68 7.97 -1.36 8.99
C TYR A 68 9.42 -1.11 8.59
N ALA A 69 10.35 -1.07 9.56
CA ALA A 69 11.75 -0.81 9.28
C ALA A 69 12.33 -1.92 8.41
N TYR A 70 12.15 -3.16 8.83
CA TYR A 70 12.57 -4.32 8.05
C TYR A 70 12.02 -4.31 6.62
N MET A 71 10.72 -4.09 6.45
CA MET A 71 10.11 -4.13 5.11
C MET A 71 10.62 -3.02 4.20
N ILE A 72 10.77 -1.80 4.72
CA ILE A 72 11.29 -0.69 3.92
C ILE A 72 12.74 -0.93 3.53
N GLU A 73 13.58 -1.34 4.48
CA GLU A 73 14.98 -1.67 4.21
C GLU A 73 15.11 -2.80 3.19
N ALA A 74 14.33 -3.86 3.33
CA ALA A 74 14.34 -4.98 2.39
C ALA A 74 13.90 -4.59 0.98
N ILE A 75 12.90 -3.71 0.84
CA ILE A 75 12.47 -3.18 -0.45
C ILE A 75 13.57 -2.36 -1.11
N LEU A 76 14.18 -1.42 -0.37
CA LEU A 76 15.24 -0.57 -0.87
C LEU A 76 16.46 -1.39 -1.29
N GLU A 77 16.85 -2.38 -0.48
CA GLU A 77 17.96 -3.26 -0.80
C GLU A 77 17.67 -4.11 -2.06
N GLN A 78 16.45 -4.66 -2.20
CA GLN A 78 16.06 -5.40 -3.40
C GLN A 78 16.13 -4.54 -4.66
N ILE A 79 15.70 -3.28 -4.59
CA ILE A 79 15.77 -2.32 -5.70
C ILE A 79 17.24 -2.04 -6.05
N LYS A 80 18.05 -1.74 -5.03
CA LYS A 80 19.48 -1.44 -5.18
C LYS A 80 20.23 -2.60 -5.82
N VAL A 81 20.10 -3.81 -5.26
CA VAL A 81 20.75 -5.03 -5.80
C VAL A 81 20.33 -5.26 -7.25
N SER A 82 19.04 -5.09 -7.58
CA SER A 82 18.56 -5.24 -8.95
C SER A 82 19.21 -4.21 -9.90
N CYS A 83 19.41 -2.97 -9.45
CA CYS A 83 20.07 -1.96 -10.27
C CYS A 83 21.57 -2.23 -10.45
N GLU A 84 22.26 -2.63 -9.38
CA GLU A 84 23.69 -2.98 -9.40
C GLU A 84 23.99 -4.15 -10.35
N GLU A 85 23.14 -5.19 -10.35
CA GLU A 85 23.27 -6.35 -11.23
C GLU A 85 23.30 -5.97 -12.73
N PHE A 86 22.58 -4.90 -13.10
CA PHE A 86 22.46 -4.44 -14.46
C PHE A 86 23.25 -3.15 -14.76
N GLY A 87 24.05 -2.66 -13.81
CA GLY A 87 24.87 -1.46 -13.96
C GLY A 87 24.06 -0.17 -14.18
N ILE A 88 22.91 -0.07 -13.51
CA ILE A 88 21.98 1.07 -13.62
C ILE A 88 21.95 1.82 -12.29
N GLU A 89 21.93 3.16 -12.34
CA GLU A 89 21.74 4.00 -11.16
C GLU A 89 20.37 3.71 -10.52
N PRO A 90 20.31 3.53 -9.18
CA PRO A 90 19.05 3.37 -8.48
C PRO A 90 18.10 4.54 -8.68
N PRO A 91 16.80 4.32 -8.82
CA PRO A 91 15.82 5.38 -8.97
C PRO A 91 15.56 6.14 -7.67
N ASP A 92 15.06 7.37 -7.80
CA ASP A 92 14.35 8.05 -6.72
C ASP A 92 13.06 7.27 -6.41
N ILE A 93 12.85 6.93 -5.13
CA ILE A 93 11.68 6.15 -4.71
C ILE A 93 10.55 7.06 -4.25
N TYR A 94 9.39 6.87 -4.87
CA TYR A 94 8.14 7.50 -4.50
C TYR A 94 7.17 6.49 -3.92
N THR A 95 6.36 6.94 -2.97
CA THR A 95 5.38 6.10 -2.27
C THR A 95 4.03 6.81 -2.18
N GLU A 96 2.95 6.02 -2.10
CA GLU A 96 1.57 6.50 -1.93
C GLU A 96 0.98 5.98 -0.61
N PHE A 97 1.71 6.12 0.49
CA PHE A 97 1.34 5.57 1.80
C PHE A 97 0.26 6.40 2.53
N GLY A 98 -0.77 6.84 1.82
CA GLY A 98 -1.81 7.71 2.35
C GLY A 98 -2.49 7.14 3.60
N SER A 99 -3.02 5.92 3.54
CA SER A 99 -3.66 5.28 4.69
C SER A 99 -2.70 5.13 5.88
N PHE A 100 -1.47 4.71 5.64
CA PHE A 100 -0.46 4.60 6.70
C PHE A 100 -0.20 5.95 7.39
N THR A 101 -0.13 7.03 6.61
CA THR A 101 0.19 8.37 7.13
C THR A 101 -0.92 8.94 8.01
N VAL A 102 -2.21 8.66 7.71
CA VAL A 102 -3.34 9.34 8.35
C VAL A 102 -4.33 8.42 9.08
N ALA A 103 -4.18 7.10 9.01
CA ALA A 103 -5.18 6.17 9.55
C ALA A 103 -5.42 6.30 11.05
N GLU A 104 -4.41 6.70 11.81
CA GLU A 104 -4.51 6.91 13.27
C GLU A 104 -4.77 8.38 13.66
N ALA A 105 -4.90 9.27 12.67
CA ALA A 105 -5.08 10.72 12.92
C ALA A 105 -6.54 11.13 13.19
N GLY A 106 -7.50 10.20 13.02
CA GLY A 106 -8.91 10.49 13.17
C GLY A 106 -9.70 9.35 13.83
N ALA A 107 -10.85 9.71 14.39
CA ALA A 107 -11.81 8.77 14.94
C ALA A 107 -13.24 9.21 14.59
N THR A 108 -14.12 8.24 14.41
CA THR A 108 -15.56 8.50 14.24
C THR A 108 -16.29 8.04 15.49
N ILE A 109 -17.10 8.92 16.07
CA ILE A 109 -17.89 8.64 17.26
C ILE A 109 -19.32 8.34 16.86
N PHE A 110 -19.85 7.22 17.34
CA PHE A 110 -21.23 6.82 17.13
C PHE A 110 -21.98 6.75 18.44
N LYS A 111 -23.27 7.11 18.42
CA LYS A 111 -24.16 6.85 19.53
C LYS A 111 -24.76 5.45 19.44
N VAL A 112 -24.67 4.69 20.51
CA VAL A 112 -25.41 3.44 20.62
C VAL A 112 -26.86 3.77 20.99
N ILE A 113 -27.77 3.54 20.05
CA ILE A 113 -29.21 3.84 20.22
C ILE A 113 -29.98 2.66 20.83
N HIS A 114 -29.49 1.45 20.63
CA HIS A 114 -30.08 0.24 21.23
C HIS A 114 -29.05 -0.87 21.36
N GLN A 115 -29.26 -1.75 22.33
CA GLN A 115 -28.46 -2.95 22.52
C GLN A 115 -29.37 -4.17 22.55
N LYS A 116 -28.99 -5.21 21.82
CA LYS A 116 -29.65 -6.51 21.80
C LYS A 116 -28.65 -7.60 22.17
N ARG A 117 -29.01 -8.47 23.09
CA ARG A 117 -28.27 -9.70 23.37
C ARG A 117 -29.03 -10.86 22.73
N GLN A 118 -28.38 -11.56 21.79
CA GLN A 118 -29.02 -12.67 21.08
C GLN A 118 -28.80 -13.99 21.82
N ASN A 119 -27.64 -14.15 22.46
CA ASN A 119 -27.24 -15.27 23.28
C ASN A 119 -26.10 -14.82 24.22
N ASP A 120 -25.54 -15.74 25.01
CA ASP A 120 -24.48 -15.41 25.99
C ASP A 120 -23.15 -14.94 25.35
N ARG A 121 -22.99 -15.15 24.05
CA ARG A 121 -21.74 -14.80 23.30
C ARG A 121 -21.89 -13.60 22.41
N GLU A 122 -23.11 -13.24 22.02
CA GLU A 122 -23.35 -12.20 21.02
C GLU A 122 -24.14 -11.03 21.60
N LYS A 123 -23.49 -9.86 21.59
CA LYS A 123 -24.08 -8.58 21.92
C LYS A 123 -24.06 -7.69 20.70
N TRP A 124 -25.22 -7.21 20.28
CA TRP A 124 -25.39 -6.31 19.16
C TRP A 124 -25.58 -4.88 19.67
N ASN A 125 -24.78 -3.95 19.15
CA ASN A 125 -24.96 -2.53 19.39
C ASN A 125 -25.52 -1.91 18.11
N LEU A 126 -26.72 -1.34 18.16
CA LEU A 126 -27.27 -0.55 17.09
C LEU A 126 -26.78 0.88 17.27
N ILE A 127 -26.21 1.43 16.21
CA ILE A 127 -25.62 2.76 16.19
C ILE A 127 -26.41 3.70 15.27
N ASP A 128 -26.24 5.00 15.42
CA ASP A 128 -26.86 6.04 14.61
C ASP A 128 -26.15 6.29 13.26
N SER A 129 -25.49 5.26 12.73
CA SER A 129 -24.80 5.31 11.44
C SER A 129 -24.90 3.97 10.71
N SER A 130 -24.35 3.94 9.50
CA SER A 130 -24.26 2.72 8.69
C SER A 130 -22.88 2.57 8.04
N PHE A 131 -22.54 1.34 7.64
CA PHE A 131 -21.32 1.07 6.88
C PHE A 131 -21.26 1.85 5.56
N MET A 132 -22.38 2.06 4.90
CA MET A 132 -22.43 2.77 3.63
C MET A 132 -22.04 4.25 3.75
N THR A 133 -22.40 4.88 4.86
CA THR A 133 -22.16 6.31 5.05
C THR A 133 -20.83 6.63 5.72
N THR A 134 -20.35 5.73 6.58
CA THR A 134 -19.19 6.04 7.44
C THR A 134 -18.02 5.07 7.27
N LEU A 135 -18.30 3.80 6.99
CA LEU A 135 -17.28 2.75 6.85
C LEU A 135 -17.49 1.94 5.55
N PRO A 136 -17.51 2.60 4.38
CA PRO A 136 -17.78 1.92 3.10
C PRO A 136 -16.78 0.80 2.80
N ASP A 137 -15.54 0.94 3.22
CA ASP A 137 -14.49 -0.07 3.02
C ASP A 137 -14.79 -1.37 3.77
N SER A 138 -15.53 -1.34 4.90
CA SER A 138 -15.94 -2.55 5.60
C SER A 138 -16.88 -3.39 4.75
N TRP A 139 -17.75 -2.73 3.98
CA TRP A 139 -18.70 -3.37 3.09
C TRP A 139 -18.07 -3.76 1.74
N ALA A 140 -17.32 -2.83 1.13
CA ALA A 140 -16.81 -3.00 -0.23
C ALA A 140 -15.62 -3.98 -0.31
N ILE A 141 -14.72 -3.96 0.67
CA ILE A 141 -13.47 -4.72 0.65
C ILE A 141 -13.20 -5.49 1.95
N ASN A 142 -14.21 -5.64 2.80
CA ASN A 142 -14.12 -6.32 4.10
C ASN A 142 -13.00 -5.78 5.00
N LYS A 143 -12.74 -4.47 4.93
CA LYS A 143 -11.75 -3.82 5.80
C LYS A 143 -12.26 -3.78 7.23
N ARG A 144 -11.41 -4.17 8.18
CA ARG A 144 -11.72 -4.08 9.61
C ARG A 144 -11.14 -2.80 10.19
N PHE A 145 -11.90 -2.18 11.08
CA PHE A 145 -11.50 -1.02 11.85
C PHE A 145 -11.46 -1.38 13.34
N LEU A 146 -10.63 -0.66 14.10
CA LEU A 146 -10.66 -0.72 15.56
C LEU A 146 -11.94 -0.06 16.06
N MET A 147 -12.71 -0.78 16.86
CA MET A 147 -13.93 -0.28 17.52
C MET A 147 -13.86 -0.55 19.03
#